data_a114ca9406fff60c3d53bd44785ade44
#
_entry.id   a114ca9406fff60c3d53bd44785ade44
#
_cell.length_a   1.000
_cell.length_b   1.000
_cell.length_c   1.000
_cell.angle_alpha   90.00
_cell.angle_beta   90.00
_cell.angle_gamma   90.00
#
_symmetry.space_group_name_H-M   'P 1'
#
loop_
_entity.id
_entity.type
_entity.pdbx_description
1 polymer ?
#
loop_
_entity_poly.entity_id
_entity_poly.type
_entity_poly.pdbx_seq_one_letter_code
_entity_poly.pdbx_strand_id
1 'polypeptide(L)'
;GFPYLNIEAAATPAKGIKVLPEDEQAKYISVAEGYKGNVCKFVPASGAATRMFKDLFEAADKLAAGEKLKEGSPAAKFVENITLFPFFDAKAILNLTLYPKAWNYGAMPKGLIQFHKYENENRTPFEEHLLEGVKYAKDGNGNVKMVVTVSVEHQKGFEELLECVRAKYEERYNCKFDIEFTNQMPSTDIVAVDMENKPFEKEDSTLLFRPGGHGALLQNLNNIDSDILVIKNIDNVVKESLLSETVKWKKILIGRAVELQE
;
A
#
# COMPACT_ATOMS: atom_id res chain seq x y z
N GLY A 1 -11.18 -31.86 -4.00
CA GLY A 1 -10.28 -31.30 -5.00
C GLY A 1 -10.48 -29.81 -5.09
N PHE A 2 -9.46 -29.06 -5.48
CA PHE A 2 -9.60 -27.64 -5.74
C PHE A 2 -10.52 -27.43 -6.94
N PRO A 3 -11.49 -26.49 -6.88
CA PRO A 3 -12.23 -26.11 -8.07
C PRO A 3 -11.28 -25.41 -9.02
N TYR A 4 -11.01 -25.99 -10.17
CA TYR A 4 -10.24 -25.32 -11.22
C TYR A 4 -11.08 -24.22 -11.84
N LEU A 5 -10.44 -23.05 -12.09
CA LEU A 5 -11.05 -22.00 -12.88
C LEU A 5 -11.26 -22.48 -14.31
N ASN A 6 -12.49 -22.47 -14.77
CA ASN A 6 -12.81 -22.72 -16.16
C ASN A 6 -12.83 -21.36 -16.91
N ILE A 7 -11.72 -21.03 -17.56
CA ILE A 7 -11.59 -19.77 -18.30
C ILE A 7 -12.21 -19.97 -19.70
N GLU A 8 -13.34 -19.32 -19.94
CA GLU A 8 -14.01 -19.38 -21.26
C GLU A 8 -13.37 -18.47 -22.30
N ALA A 9 -13.00 -17.24 -21.89
CA ALA A 9 -12.38 -16.24 -22.77
C ALA A 9 -11.72 -15.13 -21.97
N ALA A 10 -10.81 -14.37 -22.61
CA ALA A 10 -10.31 -13.12 -22.08
C ALA A 10 -11.43 -12.07 -22.03
N ALA A 11 -11.44 -11.22 -20.99
CA ALA A 11 -12.36 -10.08 -20.91
C ALA A 11 -11.96 -9.03 -21.96
N THR A 12 -12.95 -8.55 -22.71
CA THR A 12 -12.79 -7.50 -23.72
C THR A 12 -13.93 -6.47 -23.58
N PRO A 13 -13.84 -5.28 -24.21
CA PRO A 13 -14.93 -4.31 -24.23
C PRO A 13 -16.24 -4.86 -24.79
N ALA A 14 -16.17 -5.88 -25.66
CA ALA A 14 -17.36 -6.58 -26.18
C ALA A 14 -17.89 -7.65 -25.23
N LYS A 15 -17.06 -8.18 -24.32
CA LYS A 15 -17.43 -9.26 -23.40
C LYS A 15 -16.65 -9.12 -22.07
N GLY A 16 -17.35 -8.73 -21.02
CA GLY A 16 -16.80 -8.72 -19.65
C GLY A 16 -16.19 -7.40 -19.20
N ILE A 17 -15.85 -6.46 -20.08
CA ILE A 17 -15.39 -5.10 -19.71
C ILE A 17 -16.51 -4.12 -20.09
N LYS A 18 -17.03 -3.39 -19.11
CA LYS A 18 -17.94 -2.27 -19.36
C LYS A 18 -17.15 -0.98 -19.52
N VAL A 19 -17.19 -0.35 -20.68
CA VAL A 19 -16.68 1.01 -20.89
C VAL A 19 -17.80 1.98 -20.51
N LEU A 20 -17.53 2.85 -19.54
CA LEU A 20 -18.50 3.81 -19.04
C LEU A 20 -18.42 5.10 -19.88
N PRO A 21 -19.50 5.53 -20.56
CA PRO A 21 -19.58 6.83 -21.20
C PRO A 21 -19.55 7.96 -20.16
N GLU A 22 -19.26 9.18 -20.58
CA GLU A 22 -19.03 10.33 -19.67
C GLU A 22 -20.26 10.66 -18.81
N ASP A 23 -21.46 10.55 -19.36
CA ASP A 23 -22.69 10.77 -18.65
C ASP A 23 -22.93 9.74 -17.52
N GLU A 24 -22.64 8.45 -17.75
CA GLU A 24 -22.65 7.43 -16.70
C GLU A 24 -21.59 7.70 -15.65
N GLN A 25 -20.39 8.13 -16.05
CA GLN A 25 -19.32 8.49 -15.10
C GLN A 25 -19.79 9.65 -14.19
N ALA A 26 -20.38 10.71 -14.77
CA ALA A 26 -20.90 11.84 -14.01
C ALA A 26 -22.04 11.44 -13.07
N LYS A 27 -22.95 10.56 -13.51
CA LYS A 27 -23.99 9.97 -12.66
C LYS A 27 -23.41 9.30 -11.43
N TYR A 28 -22.44 8.41 -11.61
CA TYR A 28 -21.84 7.67 -10.48
C TYR A 28 -21.07 8.56 -9.53
N ILE A 29 -20.37 9.59 -10.03
CA ILE A 29 -19.71 10.58 -9.18
C ILE A 29 -20.75 11.30 -8.31
N SER A 30 -21.87 11.72 -8.89
CA SER A 30 -22.96 12.40 -8.16
C SER A 30 -23.59 11.49 -7.10
N VAL A 31 -23.80 10.20 -7.41
CA VAL A 31 -24.29 9.21 -6.44
C VAL A 31 -23.30 9.07 -5.28
N ALA A 32 -22.01 8.93 -5.56
CA ALA A 32 -20.97 8.83 -4.52
C ALA A 32 -20.90 10.07 -3.62
N GLU A 33 -21.03 11.25 -4.21
CA GLU A 33 -21.00 12.53 -3.47
C GLU A 33 -22.27 12.76 -2.63
N GLY A 34 -23.40 12.21 -3.07
CA GLY A 34 -24.67 12.25 -2.36
C GLY A 34 -24.81 11.16 -1.28
N TYR A 35 -23.95 10.16 -1.28
CA TYR A 35 -24.06 8.99 -0.38
C TYR A 35 -23.90 9.39 1.09
N LYS A 36 -24.79 8.85 1.94
CA LYS A 36 -24.84 9.15 3.38
C LYS A 36 -24.39 7.99 4.27
N GLY A 37 -24.15 6.83 3.68
CA GLY A 37 -23.61 5.67 4.39
C GLY A 37 -22.11 5.80 4.69
N ASN A 38 -21.59 4.81 5.38
CA ASN A 38 -20.21 4.80 5.86
C ASN A 38 -19.28 4.24 4.78
N VAL A 39 -18.32 5.04 4.35
CA VAL A 39 -17.24 4.61 3.46
C VAL A 39 -15.95 4.49 4.27
N CYS A 40 -15.35 3.31 4.28
CA CYS A 40 -14.07 3.08 4.93
C CYS A 40 -12.99 2.75 3.90
N LYS A 41 -11.83 3.35 4.05
CA LYS A 41 -10.65 3.01 3.24
C LYS A 41 -9.88 1.90 3.93
N PHE A 42 -9.63 0.80 3.22
CA PHE A 42 -8.81 -0.31 3.70
C PHE A 42 -7.47 -0.35 2.96
N VAL A 43 -6.38 -0.35 3.73
CA VAL A 43 -5.02 -0.30 3.17
C VAL A 43 -4.18 -1.47 3.67
N PRO A 44 -3.99 -2.53 2.85
CA PRO A 44 -2.97 -3.53 3.12
C PRO A 44 -1.57 -2.90 3.12
N ALA A 45 -0.88 -2.89 4.27
CA ALA A 45 0.39 -2.20 4.47
C ALA A 45 1.49 -3.06 5.12
N SER A 46 1.25 -4.37 5.29
CA SER A 46 2.22 -5.30 5.90
C SER A 46 3.42 -5.63 5.01
N GLY A 47 3.39 -5.25 3.72
CA GLY A 47 4.44 -5.60 2.77
C GLY A 47 5.77 -4.90 3.05
N ALA A 48 6.83 -5.68 3.31
CA ALA A 48 8.18 -5.18 3.43
C ALA A 48 8.75 -4.70 2.08
N ALA A 49 9.67 -3.74 2.14
CA ALA A 49 10.31 -3.19 0.96
C ALA A 49 11.44 -4.06 0.38
N THR A 50 11.72 -5.22 0.95
CA THR A 50 12.85 -6.10 0.58
C THR A 50 12.92 -6.37 -0.92
N ARG A 51 11.76 -6.65 -1.57
CA ARG A 51 11.72 -6.88 -3.02
C ARG A 51 12.05 -5.63 -3.82
N MET A 52 11.68 -4.45 -3.33
CA MET A 52 11.93 -3.17 -3.99
C MET A 52 13.42 -2.86 -4.03
N PHE A 53 14.18 -3.27 -3.01
CA PHE A 53 15.62 -3.04 -2.91
C PHE A 53 16.49 -4.26 -3.27
N LYS A 54 15.89 -5.33 -3.80
CA LYS A 54 16.61 -6.59 -4.10
C LYS A 54 17.86 -6.35 -4.95
N ASP A 55 17.73 -5.65 -6.06
CA ASP A 55 18.85 -5.38 -6.98
C ASP A 55 19.97 -4.54 -6.31
N LEU A 56 19.59 -3.70 -5.33
CA LEU A 56 20.56 -2.90 -4.57
C LEU A 56 21.31 -3.74 -3.53
N PHE A 57 20.65 -4.70 -2.88
CA PHE A 57 21.32 -5.65 -1.99
C PHE A 57 22.32 -6.51 -2.77
N GLU A 58 21.90 -7.09 -3.89
CA GLU A 58 22.77 -7.90 -4.76
C GLU A 58 23.98 -7.08 -5.27
N ALA A 59 23.74 -5.80 -5.59
CA ALA A 59 24.79 -4.90 -6.03
C ALA A 59 25.76 -4.54 -4.89
N ALA A 60 25.27 -4.34 -3.66
CA ALA A 60 26.08 -4.09 -2.49
C ALA A 60 26.98 -5.28 -2.17
N ASP A 61 26.47 -6.51 -2.24
CA ASP A 61 27.26 -7.74 -2.03
C ASP A 61 28.35 -7.89 -3.08
N LYS A 62 28.08 -7.62 -4.37
CA LYS A 62 29.06 -7.63 -5.45
C LYS A 62 30.15 -6.59 -5.26
N LEU A 63 29.77 -5.35 -4.89
CA LEU A 63 30.74 -4.29 -4.59
C LEU A 63 31.63 -4.67 -3.40
N ALA A 64 31.07 -5.28 -2.35
CA ALA A 64 31.84 -5.79 -1.22
C ALA A 64 32.83 -6.90 -1.60
N ALA A 65 32.48 -7.69 -2.63
CA ALA A 65 33.36 -8.70 -3.23
C ALA A 65 34.41 -8.10 -4.20
N GLY A 66 34.45 -6.78 -4.38
CA GLY A 66 35.39 -6.09 -5.27
C GLY A 66 34.96 -6.06 -6.75
N GLU A 67 33.73 -6.45 -7.04
CA GLU A 67 33.18 -6.38 -8.40
C GLU A 67 32.73 -4.94 -8.73
N LYS A 68 32.67 -4.61 -10.02
CA LYS A 68 32.11 -3.34 -10.50
C LYS A 68 30.63 -3.47 -10.81
N LEU A 69 29.88 -2.40 -10.60
CA LEU A 69 28.50 -2.33 -11.08
C LEU A 69 28.46 -2.42 -12.60
N LYS A 70 27.55 -3.24 -13.10
CA LYS A 70 27.30 -3.32 -14.54
C LYS A 70 26.66 -2.00 -15.00
N GLU A 71 27.24 -1.38 -16.02
CA GLU A 71 26.71 -0.16 -16.64
C GLU A 71 25.25 -0.36 -17.09
N GLY A 72 24.40 0.63 -16.82
CA GLY A 72 22.97 0.59 -17.13
C GLY A 72 22.13 -0.36 -16.26
N SER A 73 22.73 -1.06 -15.27
CA SER A 73 21.97 -1.89 -14.33
C SER A 73 21.07 -1.01 -13.42
N PRO A 74 19.99 -1.58 -12.82
CA PRO A 74 19.15 -0.85 -11.88
C PRO A 74 19.93 -0.19 -10.76
N ALA A 75 20.96 -0.86 -10.23
CA ALA A 75 21.81 -0.32 -9.18
C ALA A 75 22.70 0.83 -9.68
N ALA A 76 23.27 0.74 -10.89
CA ALA A 76 24.04 1.85 -11.47
C ALA A 76 23.16 3.07 -11.69
N LYS A 77 21.96 2.89 -12.27
CA LYS A 77 20.99 3.97 -12.46
C LYS A 77 20.51 4.57 -11.13
N PHE A 78 20.35 3.76 -10.10
CA PHE A 78 20.02 4.25 -8.76
C PHE A 78 21.13 5.16 -8.23
N VAL A 79 22.38 4.74 -8.29
CA VAL A 79 23.54 5.55 -7.83
C VAL A 79 23.67 6.86 -8.63
N GLU A 80 23.53 6.79 -9.96
CA GLU A 80 23.58 7.98 -10.84
C GLU A 80 22.49 9.01 -10.51
N ASN A 81 21.31 8.55 -10.06
CA ASN A 81 20.15 9.38 -9.81
C ASN A 81 19.80 9.54 -8.32
N ILE A 82 20.71 9.18 -7.42
CA ILE A 82 20.46 9.13 -5.97
C ILE A 82 19.92 10.44 -5.40
N THR A 83 20.32 11.57 -5.95
CA THR A 83 19.89 12.91 -5.53
C THR A 83 18.41 13.22 -5.84
N LEU A 84 17.80 12.44 -6.73
CA LEU A 84 16.40 12.62 -7.11
C LEU A 84 15.43 11.94 -6.14
N PHE A 85 15.94 11.03 -5.31
CA PHE A 85 15.11 10.30 -4.36
C PHE A 85 14.73 11.16 -3.15
N PRO A 86 13.48 11.05 -2.63
CA PRO A 86 13.01 11.85 -1.48
C PRO A 86 13.82 11.66 -0.21
N PHE A 87 14.38 10.47 -0.02
CA PHE A 87 15.18 10.11 1.15
C PHE A 87 16.67 10.48 1.03
N PHE A 88 17.08 11.15 -0.07
CA PHE A 88 18.47 11.56 -0.25
C PHE A 88 18.83 12.70 0.72
N ASP A 89 19.75 12.42 1.62
CA ASP A 89 20.45 13.41 2.43
C ASP A 89 21.94 13.35 2.08
N ALA A 90 22.52 14.48 1.68
CA ALA A 90 23.90 14.60 1.23
C ALA A 90 24.94 14.16 2.27
N LYS A 91 24.59 14.12 3.55
CA LYS A 91 25.48 13.68 4.64
C LYS A 91 25.37 12.18 4.97
N ALA A 92 24.35 11.49 4.44
CA ALA A 92 23.99 10.12 4.82
C ALA A 92 24.33 9.06 3.76
N ILE A 93 25.04 9.39 2.74
CA ILE A 93 25.03 8.87 1.35
C ILE A 93 25.28 7.40 1.09
N LEU A 94 25.90 6.59 1.84
CA LEU A 94 26.19 5.21 1.41
C LEU A 94 26.06 4.14 2.48
N ASN A 95 26.27 4.49 3.72
CA ASN A 95 26.19 3.53 4.82
C ASN A 95 24.78 3.42 5.45
N LEU A 96 23.83 4.27 5.03
CA LEU A 96 22.61 4.52 5.77
C LEU A 96 21.37 3.85 5.16
N THR A 97 21.35 3.64 3.83
CA THR A 97 20.12 3.22 3.14
C THR A 97 19.79 1.74 3.36
N LEU A 98 20.80 0.88 3.54
CA LEU A 98 20.61 -0.58 3.53
C LEU A 98 20.97 -1.28 4.85
N TYR A 99 21.73 -0.65 5.76
CA TYR A 99 22.25 -1.31 6.96
C TYR A 99 21.37 -1.11 8.21
N PRO A 100 21.27 -2.13 9.11
CA PRO A 100 20.40 -2.10 10.29
C PRO A 100 20.65 -0.99 11.30
N LYS A 101 21.83 -0.38 11.30
CA LYS A 101 22.21 0.72 12.23
C LYS A 101 21.82 2.10 11.73
N ALA A 102 21.17 2.19 10.58
CA ALA A 102 20.75 3.44 9.97
C ALA A 102 19.24 3.43 9.66
N TRP A 103 18.84 3.86 8.45
CA TRP A 103 17.41 3.89 8.10
C TRP A 103 16.81 2.52 7.78
N ASN A 104 17.64 1.51 7.52
CA ASN A 104 17.24 0.12 7.28
C ASN A 104 16.04 -0.03 6.31
N TYR A 105 16.02 0.77 5.25
CA TYR A 105 14.88 0.81 4.30
C TYR A 105 14.56 -0.57 3.70
N GLY A 106 15.55 -1.44 3.58
CA GLY A 106 15.33 -2.80 3.08
C GLY A 106 14.43 -3.66 3.98
N ALA A 107 14.43 -3.41 5.28
CA ALA A 107 13.56 -4.10 6.24
C ALA A 107 12.31 -3.28 6.62
N MET A 108 12.26 -1.98 6.26
CA MET A 108 11.10 -1.15 6.56
C MET A 108 9.88 -1.55 5.74
N PRO A 109 8.67 -1.37 6.27
CA PRO A 109 7.47 -1.49 5.49
C PRO A 109 7.40 -0.36 4.46
N LYS A 110 6.92 -0.65 3.26
CA LYS A 110 6.82 0.33 2.17
C LYS A 110 6.09 1.61 2.58
N GLY A 111 5.10 1.49 3.47
CA GLY A 111 4.30 2.62 3.94
C GLY A 111 5.05 3.70 4.69
N LEU A 112 6.23 3.40 5.24
CA LEU A 112 7.05 4.33 6.02
C LEU A 112 8.26 4.89 5.25
N ILE A 113 8.48 4.44 4.02
CA ILE A 113 9.57 4.96 3.17
C ILE A 113 9.08 6.21 2.44
N GLN A 114 9.90 7.25 2.37
CA GLN A 114 9.56 8.47 1.63
C GLN A 114 9.52 8.20 0.12
N PHE A 115 8.33 8.24 -0.47
CA PHE A 115 8.11 7.98 -1.90
C PHE A 115 8.09 9.25 -2.74
N HIS A 116 7.52 10.33 -2.20
CA HIS A 116 7.29 11.53 -3.00
C HIS A 116 7.96 12.76 -2.39
N LYS A 117 8.69 13.47 -3.24
CA LYS A 117 9.32 14.76 -2.92
C LYS A 117 8.40 15.90 -3.35
N TYR A 118 8.12 16.81 -2.43
CA TYR A 118 7.44 18.08 -2.64
C TYR A 118 8.40 19.25 -2.36
N GLU A 119 7.97 20.46 -2.58
CA GLU A 119 8.79 21.65 -2.37
C GLU A 119 9.29 21.80 -0.93
N ASN A 120 8.37 21.60 0.04
CA ASN A 120 8.64 21.85 1.46
C ASN A 120 8.51 20.59 2.33
N GLU A 121 8.23 19.45 1.75
CA GLU A 121 8.07 18.18 2.49
C GLU A 121 8.35 16.96 1.61
N ASN A 122 8.70 15.85 2.24
CA ASN A 122 8.64 14.54 1.60
C ASN A 122 7.52 13.75 2.25
N ARG A 123 6.83 12.92 1.47
CA ARG A 123 5.73 12.10 1.98
C ARG A 123 5.97 10.62 1.77
N THR A 124 5.55 9.86 2.77
CA THR A 124 5.45 8.41 2.73
C THR A 124 4.16 7.98 2.02
N PRO A 125 4.07 6.73 1.54
CA PRO A 125 2.81 6.18 1.04
C PRO A 125 1.67 6.27 2.06
N PHE A 126 1.94 6.08 3.35
CA PHE A 126 0.93 6.21 4.38
C PHE A 126 0.33 7.63 4.42
N GLU A 127 1.16 8.68 4.37
CA GLU A 127 0.70 10.06 4.30
C GLU A 127 -0.13 10.33 3.04
N GLU A 128 0.29 9.80 1.87
CA GLU A 128 -0.50 9.93 0.64
C GLU A 128 -1.85 9.22 0.74
N HIS A 129 -1.93 8.09 1.47
CA HIS A 129 -3.20 7.42 1.73
C HIS A 129 -4.13 8.22 2.65
N LEU A 130 -3.60 8.93 3.64
CA LEU A 130 -4.40 9.86 4.47
C LEU A 130 -5.06 10.91 3.58
N LEU A 131 -4.25 11.56 2.73
CA LEU A 131 -4.70 12.59 1.81
C LEU A 131 -5.74 12.09 0.82
N GLU A 132 -5.48 10.93 0.23
CA GLU A 132 -6.40 10.30 -0.71
C GLU A 132 -7.73 9.96 -0.04
N GLY A 133 -7.71 9.44 1.22
CA GLY A 133 -8.91 9.15 2.01
C GLY A 133 -9.82 10.37 2.19
N VAL A 134 -9.24 11.55 2.43
CA VAL A 134 -10.00 12.81 2.53
C VAL A 134 -10.83 13.09 1.28
N LYS A 135 -10.37 12.67 0.11
CA LYS A 135 -11.00 13.02 -1.17
C LYS A 135 -12.24 12.21 -1.53
N TYR A 136 -12.39 10.99 -0.96
CA TYR A 136 -13.55 10.13 -1.30
C TYR A 136 -14.14 9.32 -0.14
N ALA A 137 -13.49 9.30 1.03
CA ALA A 137 -13.97 8.59 2.21
C ALA A 137 -14.31 9.52 3.39
N LYS A 138 -14.26 10.85 3.20
CA LYS A 138 -14.67 11.82 4.19
C LYS A 138 -16.20 11.89 4.26
N ASP A 139 -16.76 11.64 5.44
CA ASP A 139 -18.20 11.71 5.69
C ASP A 139 -18.73 13.17 5.79
N GLY A 140 -20.05 13.31 5.96
CA GLY A 140 -20.69 14.63 6.09
C GLY A 140 -20.30 15.41 7.36
N ASN A 141 -19.72 14.73 8.35
CA ASN A 141 -19.23 15.33 9.62
C ASN A 141 -17.74 15.68 9.55
N GLY A 142 -17.08 15.39 8.44
CA GLY A 142 -15.66 15.62 8.24
C GLY A 142 -14.75 14.49 8.72
N ASN A 143 -15.29 13.34 9.12
CA ASN A 143 -14.47 12.21 9.56
C ASN A 143 -14.01 11.36 8.35
N VAL A 144 -12.79 10.84 8.46
CA VAL A 144 -12.18 9.92 7.47
C VAL A 144 -11.84 8.63 8.18
N LYS A 145 -12.66 7.58 7.96
CA LYS A 145 -12.41 6.26 8.52
C LYS A 145 -11.46 5.47 7.62
N MET A 146 -10.39 4.96 8.20
CA MET A 146 -9.43 4.13 7.48
C MET A 146 -8.89 3.01 8.37
N VAL A 147 -8.85 1.80 7.84
CA VAL A 147 -8.22 0.63 8.47
C VAL A 147 -6.96 0.28 7.69
N VAL A 148 -5.85 0.16 8.40
CA VAL A 148 -4.52 -0.11 7.84
C VAL A 148 -4.00 -1.40 8.43
N THR A 149 -3.81 -2.43 7.60
CA THR A 149 -3.25 -3.69 8.07
C THR A 149 -1.73 -3.65 7.96
N VAL A 150 -1.07 -3.78 9.10
CA VAL A 150 0.39 -3.70 9.24
C VAL A 150 0.93 -4.99 9.86
N SER A 151 2.22 -5.25 9.72
CA SER A 151 2.87 -6.31 10.51
C SER A 151 3.10 -5.82 11.95
N VAL A 152 3.06 -6.75 12.89
CA VAL A 152 3.18 -6.45 14.33
C VAL A 152 4.45 -5.66 14.66
N GLU A 153 5.57 -6.06 14.07
CA GLU A 153 6.88 -5.44 14.26
C GLU A 153 6.97 -3.99 13.76
N HIS A 154 6.10 -3.59 12.83
CA HIS A 154 6.13 -2.25 12.22
C HIS A 154 4.99 -1.33 12.69
N GLN A 155 4.01 -1.85 13.42
CA GLN A 155 2.83 -1.10 13.84
C GLN A 155 3.20 0.19 14.57
N LYS A 156 4.12 0.10 15.53
CA LYS A 156 4.59 1.26 16.29
C LYS A 156 5.12 2.39 15.41
N GLY A 157 5.83 2.06 14.33
CA GLY A 157 6.33 3.08 13.39
C GLY A 157 5.21 3.81 12.64
N PHE A 158 4.12 3.11 12.30
CA PHE A 158 2.95 3.75 11.70
C PHE A 158 2.19 4.63 12.70
N GLU A 159 2.05 4.19 13.94
CA GLU A 159 1.43 4.97 15.03
C GLU A 159 2.22 6.27 15.29
N GLU A 160 3.53 6.17 15.43
CA GLU A 160 4.43 7.32 15.63
C GLU A 160 4.34 8.31 14.46
N LEU A 161 4.35 7.82 13.21
CA LEU A 161 4.19 8.68 12.05
C LEU A 161 2.82 9.37 12.05
N LEU A 162 1.75 8.63 12.36
CA LEU A 162 0.40 9.20 12.42
C LEU A 162 0.32 10.31 13.48
N GLU A 163 0.88 10.12 14.66
CA GLU A 163 0.93 11.14 15.71
C GLU A 163 1.64 12.41 15.23
N CYS A 164 2.76 12.27 14.53
CA CYS A 164 3.51 13.40 13.99
C CYS A 164 2.76 14.21 12.93
N VAL A 165 1.94 13.54 12.09
CA VAL A 165 1.35 14.21 10.92
C VAL A 165 -0.15 14.50 11.05
N ARG A 166 -0.86 13.85 11.99
CA ARG A 166 -2.32 13.93 12.18
C ARG A 166 -2.81 15.38 12.26
N ALA A 167 -2.31 16.14 13.22
CA ALA A 167 -2.77 17.50 13.48
C ALA A 167 -2.59 18.39 12.24
N LYS A 168 -1.43 18.30 11.60
CA LYS A 168 -1.11 19.04 10.36
C LYS A 168 -2.11 18.74 9.24
N TYR A 169 -2.45 17.48 9.01
CA TYR A 169 -3.34 17.11 7.93
C TYR A 169 -4.82 17.34 8.29
N GLU A 170 -5.22 17.13 9.53
CA GLU A 170 -6.58 17.46 9.99
C GLU A 170 -6.89 18.95 9.81
N GLU A 171 -5.94 19.83 10.19
CA GLU A 171 -6.06 21.27 10.00
C GLU A 171 -6.08 21.63 8.49
N ARG A 172 -5.09 21.12 7.70
CA ARG A 172 -4.95 21.44 6.27
C ARG A 172 -6.19 21.07 5.47
N TYR A 173 -6.85 19.96 5.79
CA TYR A 173 -7.96 19.40 5.00
C TYR A 173 -9.31 19.51 5.68
N ASN A 174 -9.38 20.19 6.83
CA ASN A 174 -10.58 20.35 7.63
C ASN A 174 -11.32 19.01 7.79
N CYS A 175 -10.66 18.07 8.44
CA CYS A 175 -11.17 16.71 8.66
C CYS A 175 -10.71 16.16 10.02
N LYS A 176 -11.25 14.99 10.39
CA LYS A 176 -10.78 14.17 11.52
C LYS A 176 -10.47 12.77 11.02
N PHE A 177 -9.30 12.27 11.40
CA PHE A 177 -8.91 10.91 11.04
C PHE A 177 -9.31 9.92 12.13
N ASP A 178 -10.12 8.94 11.75
CA ASP A 178 -10.41 7.73 12.52
C ASP A 178 -9.62 6.57 11.89
N ILE A 179 -8.42 6.33 12.43
CA ILE A 179 -7.47 5.37 11.86
C ILE A 179 -7.31 4.20 12.82
N GLU A 180 -7.61 3.01 12.33
CA GLU A 180 -7.40 1.75 13.03
C GLU A 180 -6.24 0.97 12.39
N PHE A 181 -5.30 0.51 13.21
CA PHE A 181 -4.26 -0.42 12.77
C PHE A 181 -4.64 -1.85 13.14
N THR A 182 -4.59 -2.75 12.17
CA THR A 182 -4.89 -4.16 12.36
C THR A 182 -3.69 -5.02 11.92
N ASN A 183 -3.64 -6.26 12.42
CA ASN A 183 -2.64 -7.23 12.00
C ASN A 183 -3.31 -8.40 11.31
N GLN A 184 -2.60 -9.04 10.37
CA GLN A 184 -3.04 -10.31 9.82
C GLN A 184 -3.14 -11.35 10.93
N MET A 185 -4.22 -12.12 10.93
CA MET A 185 -4.42 -13.16 11.95
C MET A 185 -3.45 -14.33 11.73
N PRO A 186 -2.72 -14.78 12.76
CA PRO A 186 -1.81 -15.93 12.63
C PRO A 186 -2.49 -17.22 12.12
N SER A 187 -3.79 -17.38 12.35
CA SER A 187 -4.58 -18.51 11.83
C SER A 187 -4.68 -18.53 10.29
N THR A 188 -4.34 -17.42 9.63
CA THR A 188 -4.32 -17.30 8.17
C THR A 188 -2.93 -17.46 7.55
N ASP A 189 -1.94 -17.76 8.37
CA ASP A 189 -0.59 -18.05 7.89
C ASP A 189 -0.55 -19.36 7.10
N ILE A 190 0.33 -19.41 6.12
CA ILE A 190 0.52 -20.58 5.26
C ILE A 190 1.79 -21.32 5.61
N VAL A 191 1.77 -22.65 5.50
CA VAL A 191 2.96 -23.49 5.64
C VAL A 191 3.91 -23.21 4.48
N ALA A 192 5.16 -22.90 4.80
CA ALA A 192 6.20 -22.83 3.79
C ALA A 192 6.56 -24.23 3.30
N VAL A 193 6.84 -24.35 2.01
CA VAL A 193 7.28 -25.61 1.39
C VAL A 193 8.61 -25.43 0.67
N ASP A 194 9.34 -26.51 0.51
CA ASP A 194 10.55 -26.56 -0.31
C ASP A 194 10.22 -26.68 -1.81
N MET A 195 11.23 -26.88 -2.65
CA MET A 195 11.08 -26.99 -4.09
C MET A 195 10.38 -28.28 -4.54
N GLU A 196 10.29 -29.30 -3.67
CA GLU A 196 9.58 -30.56 -3.86
C GLU A 196 8.17 -30.56 -3.27
N ASN A 197 7.67 -29.38 -2.83
CA ASN A 197 6.38 -29.20 -2.14
C ASN A 197 6.25 -29.95 -0.80
N LYS A 198 7.37 -30.25 -0.14
CA LYS A 198 7.35 -30.77 1.22
C LYS A 198 7.32 -29.63 2.23
N PRO A 199 6.60 -29.77 3.37
CA PRO A 199 6.62 -28.78 4.43
C PRO A 199 8.06 -28.48 4.88
N PHE A 200 8.37 -27.18 5.00
CA PHE A 200 9.68 -26.74 5.47
C PHE A 200 9.72 -26.81 6.99
N GLU A 201 10.67 -27.60 7.51
CA GLU A 201 10.93 -27.74 8.95
C GLU A 201 12.09 -26.84 9.36
N LYS A 202 11.94 -26.19 10.52
CA LYS A 202 13.02 -25.44 11.17
C LYS A 202 13.98 -26.42 11.86
N GLU A 203 15.09 -25.88 12.40
CA GLU A 203 16.08 -26.66 13.13
C GLU A 203 15.51 -27.41 14.36
N ASP A 204 14.44 -26.87 14.96
CA ASP A 204 13.72 -27.46 16.09
C ASP A 204 12.61 -28.45 15.67
N SER A 205 12.60 -28.88 14.41
CA SER A 205 11.59 -29.76 13.80
C SER A 205 10.15 -29.20 13.81
N THR A 206 9.97 -27.91 14.07
CA THR A 206 8.67 -27.25 13.89
C THR A 206 8.48 -26.76 12.46
N LEU A 207 7.23 -26.73 12.00
CA LEU A 207 6.91 -26.21 10.67
C LEU A 207 7.12 -24.71 10.58
N LEU A 208 7.63 -24.24 9.44
CA LEU A 208 7.74 -22.82 9.14
C LEU A 208 6.42 -22.29 8.57
N PHE A 209 5.77 -21.40 9.31
CA PHE A 209 4.61 -20.63 8.83
C PHE A 209 5.04 -19.25 8.35
N ARG A 210 4.36 -18.74 7.35
CA ARG A 210 4.58 -17.40 6.79
C ARG A 210 3.25 -16.67 6.60
N PRO A 211 3.23 -15.36 6.75
CA PRO A 211 2.05 -14.57 6.43
C PRO A 211 1.53 -14.89 5.03
N GLY A 212 0.23 -15.11 4.94
CA GLY A 212 -0.45 -15.34 3.68
C GLY A 212 -0.50 -14.09 2.80
N GLY A 213 -0.94 -14.26 1.55
CA GLY A 213 -1.19 -13.14 0.64
C GLY A 213 -2.45 -12.35 1.02
N HIS A 214 -2.89 -11.45 0.14
CA HIS A 214 -4.06 -10.58 0.39
C HIS A 214 -5.35 -11.33 0.73
N GLY A 215 -5.51 -12.58 0.28
CA GLY A 215 -6.65 -13.43 0.68
C GLY A 215 -6.74 -13.69 2.17
N ALA A 216 -5.60 -13.70 2.88
CA ALA A 216 -5.55 -13.83 4.33
C ALA A 216 -6.18 -12.64 5.08
N LEU A 217 -6.30 -11.48 4.41
CA LEU A 217 -6.89 -10.27 4.98
C LEU A 217 -8.43 -10.25 4.90
N LEU A 218 -9.06 -11.27 4.32
CA LEU A 218 -10.52 -11.35 4.25
C LEU A 218 -11.15 -11.29 5.66
N GLN A 219 -10.51 -11.91 6.65
CA GLN A 219 -10.98 -11.84 8.03
C GLN A 219 -10.90 -10.41 8.59
N ASN A 220 -9.82 -9.67 8.30
CA ASN A 220 -9.70 -8.27 8.69
C ASN A 220 -10.81 -7.42 8.03
N LEU A 221 -11.10 -7.66 6.75
CA LEU A 221 -12.18 -6.98 6.02
C LEU A 221 -13.56 -7.27 6.63
N ASN A 222 -13.83 -8.53 6.98
CA ASN A 222 -15.12 -8.92 7.56
C ASN A 222 -15.38 -8.30 8.95
N ASN A 223 -14.34 -7.87 9.65
CA ASN A 223 -14.48 -7.23 10.96
C ASN A 223 -14.71 -5.71 10.87
N ILE A 224 -14.71 -5.13 9.65
CA ILE A 224 -14.90 -3.69 9.48
C ILE A 224 -16.38 -3.40 9.35
N ASP A 225 -16.92 -2.63 10.31
CA ASP A 225 -18.27 -2.11 10.26
C ASP A 225 -18.33 -0.88 9.33
N SER A 226 -18.67 -1.10 8.07
CA SER A 226 -18.83 -0.05 7.06
C SER A 226 -19.65 -0.56 5.87
N ASP A 227 -20.44 0.31 5.26
CA ASP A 227 -21.31 -0.05 4.14
C ASP A 227 -20.51 -0.30 2.86
N ILE A 228 -19.43 0.48 2.67
CA ILE A 228 -18.56 0.37 1.50
C ILE A 228 -17.09 0.38 1.95
N LEU A 229 -16.32 -0.61 1.47
CA LEU A 229 -14.89 -0.69 1.68
C LEU A 229 -14.14 -0.36 0.39
N VAL A 230 -13.28 0.65 0.44
CA VAL A 230 -12.40 1.03 -0.68
C VAL A 230 -11.00 0.48 -0.43
N ILE A 231 -10.67 -0.61 -1.10
CA ILE A 231 -9.38 -1.29 -0.92
C ILE A 231 -8.33 -0.69 -1.85
N LYS A 232 -7.16 -0.39 -1.32
CA LYS A 232 -6.00 0.05 -2.11
C LYS A 232 -4.69 -0.30 -1.42
N ASN A 233 -3.76 -0.94 -2.14
CA ASN A 233 -2.46 -1.32 -1.60
C ASN A 233 -1.63 -0.09 -1.20
N ILE A 234 -0.81 -0.25 -0.16
CA ILE A 234 0.01 0.83 0.42
C ILE A 234 0.93 1.51 -0.58
N ASP A 235 1.51 0.77 -1.52
CA ASP A 235 2.47 1.29 -2.50
C ASP A 235 1.82 1.82 -3.79
N ASN A 236 0.50 1.72 -3.93
CA ASN A 236 -0.23 2.23 -5.09
C ASN A 236 -0.66 3.69 -4.87
N VAL A 237 0.29 4.58 -4.77
CA VAL A 237 0.08 6.01 -4.53
C VAL A 237 0.68 6.86 -5.63
N VAL A 238 0.10 8.03 -5.83
CA VAL A 238 0.58 9.06 -6.75
C VAL A 238 0.77 10.38 -6.02
N LYS A 239 1.56 11.28 -6.58
CA LYS A 239 1.67 12.65 -6.06
C LYS A 239 0.31 13.36 -6.08
N GLU A 240 0.10 14.28 -5.14
CA GLU A 240 -1.15 15.04 -5.00
C GLU A 240 -1.58 15.72 -6.30
N SER A 241 -0.63 16.19 -7.12
CA SER A 241 -0.90 16.80 -8.42
C SER A 241 -1.54 15.85 -9.45
N LEU A 242 -1.40 14.54 -9.26
CA LEU A 242 -1.95 13.50 -10.13
C LEU A 242 -3.16 12.78 -9.50
N LEU A 243 -3.59 13.21 -8.33
CA LEU A 243 -4.61 12.49 -7.54
C LEU A 243 -6.02 12.60 -8.15
N SER A 244 -6.30 13.61 -8.98
CA SER A 244 -7.61 13.85 -9.56
C SER A 244 -8.22 12.66 -10.28
N GLU A 245 -7.44 11.97 -11.11
CA GLU A 245 -7.89 10.78 -11.83
C GLU A 245 -8.17 9.61 -10.89
N THR A 246 -7.32 9.39 -9.90
CA THR A 246 -7.56 8.36 -8.86
C THR A 246 -8.86 8.63 -8.12
N VAL A 247 -9.10 9.86 -7.69
CA VAL A 247 -10.32 10.27 -6.98
C VAL A 247 -11.56 10.10 -7.86
N LYS A 248 -11.49 10.53 -9.12
CA LYS A 248 -12.57 10.36 -10.10
C LYS A 248 -13.01 8.90 -10.19
N TRP A 249 -12.06 8.00 -10.44
CA TRP A 249 -12.37 6.58 -10.59
C TRP A 249 -12.81 5.91 -9.28
N LYS A 250 -12.27 6.33 -8.14
CA LYS A 250 -12.77 5.83 -6.84
C LYS A 250 -14.21 6.25 -6.58
N LYS A 251 -14.58 7.51 -6.87
CA LYS A 251 -15.97 7.97 -6.77
C LYS A 251 -16.90 7.21 -7.72
N ILE A 252 -16.48 6.97 -8.97
CA ILE A 252 -17.25 6.17 -9.92
C ILE A 252 -17.52 4.76 -9.36
N LEU A 253 -16.49 4.11 -8.82
CA LEU A 253 -16.63 2.76 -8.24
C LEU A 253 -17.54 2.75 -7.00
N ILE A 254 -17.43 3.76 -6.12
CA ILE A 254 -18.30 3.93 -4.97
C ILE A 254 -19.75 4.12 -5.44
N GLY A 255 -19.99 5.05 -6.37
CA GLY A 255 -21.35 5.31 -6.88
C GLY A 255 -21.97 4.08 -7.56
N ARG A 256 -21.15 3.30 -8.28
CA ARG A 256 -21.62 2.03 -8.86
C ARG A 256 -21.90 0.99 -7.77
N ALA A 257 -21.10 0.92 -6.72
CA ALA A 257 -21.37 0.01 -5.59
C ALA A 257 -22.68 0.35 -4.89
N VAL A 258 -22.95 1.64 -4.65
CA VAL A 258 -24.22 2.12 -4.09
C VAL A 258 -25.41 1.66 -4.96
N GLU A 259 -25.35 1.88 -6.28
CA GLU A 259 -26.41 1.48 -7.20
C GLU A 259 -26.64 -0.06 -7.21
N LEU A 260 -25.62 -0.84 -6.90
CA LEU A 260 -25.76 -2.31 -6.84
C LEU A 260 -26.32 -2.82 -5.50
N GLN A 261 -26.31 -1.99 -4.46
CA GLN A 261 -26.89 -2.31 -3.15
C GLN A 261 -28.40 -2.02 -3.11
N GLU A 262 -28.89 -1.14 -3.97
CA GLU A 262 -30.33 -0.83 -4.16
C GLU A 262 -31.02 -1.92 -5.00
#